data_138f1206bdfca7a51c204ac0d582170f
#
_entry.id   138f1206bdfca7a51c204ac0d582170f
#
_cell.length_a   1.000
_cell.length_b   1.000
_cell.length_c   1.000
_cell.angle_alpha   90.00
_cell.angle_beta   90.00
_cell.angle_gamma   90.00
#
_symmetry.space_group_name_H-M   'P 1'
#
loop_
_entity.id
_entity.type
_entity.pdbx_description
1 polymer ?
#
loop_
_entity_poly.entity_id
_entity_poly.type
_entity_poly.pdbx_seq_one_letter_code
_entity_poly.pdbx_strand_id
1 'polypeptide(L)'
;MYKRQAYTGEEILRMLDFTLAQFKSRGFGVPKTFCAGFYTTSLELQNKIALKGFTSSAAAFPPGKEVGSQYSPSWHELAGWDTSVTIRSVPYRISKTTILPTGTLPFIQTVDGNPLVEIPQNCKIDWMVTAEDMKMIINHHVQFAKKGRSTAVCLAIHEGSADRYFTKFNDVLEYVDDLSENRNAQVKVRYATVSQVRAKFIEHWK
;
A
#
# COMPACT_ATOMS: atom_id res chain seq x y z
N MET A 1 -18.47 -7.86 15.59
CA MET A 1 -17.75 -8.98 14.96
C MET A 1 -17.67 -8.70 13.46
N TYR A 2 -16.55 -8.18 12.97
CA TYR A 2 -16.36 -7.98 11.53
C TYR A 2 -16.00 -9.33 10.91
N LYS A 3 -16.87 -9.84 10.02
CA LYS A 3 -16.56 -11.06 9.27
C LYS A 3 -15.45 -10.75 8.25
N ARG A 4 -14.48 -11.63 8.08
CA ARG A 4 -13.36 -11.50 7.13
C ARG A 4 -13.80 -11.24 5.68
N GLN A 5 -15.00 -11.65 5.33
CA GLN A 5 -15.63 -11.36 4.05
C GLN A 5 -17.15 -11.38 4.24
N ALA A 6 -17.76 -10.19 4.19
CA ALA A 6 -19.20 -10.04 4.31
C ALA A 6 -19.93 -10.28 2.97
N TYR A 7 -19.18 -10.25 1.85
CA TYR A 7 -19.71 -10.27 0.49
C TYR A 7 -19.16 -11.46 -0.30
N THR A 8 -20.00 -12.03 -1.16
CA THR A 8 -19.59 -13.02 -2.16
C THR A 8 -18.75 -12.37 -3.27
N GLY A 9 -18.00 -13.18 -4.02
CA GLY A 9 -17.23 -12.66 -5.16
C GLY A 9 -18.08 -11.97 -6.22
N GLU A 10 -19.34 -12.38 -6.41
CA GLU A 10 -20.27 -11.73 -7.34
C GLU A 10 -20.75 -10.38 -6.83
N GLU A 11 -21.02 -10.26 -5.54
CA GLU A 11 -21.37 -8.99 -4.91
C GLU A 11 -20.20 -8.00 -5.00
N ILE A 12 -18.97 -8.46 -4.75
CA ILE A 12 -17.76 -7.66 -4.92
C ILE A 12 -17.66 -7.15 -6.37
N LEU A 13 -17.85 -8.01 -7.36
CA LEU A 13 -17.80 -7.60 -8.77
C LEU A 13 -18.87 -6.55 -9.09
N ARG A 14 -20.10 -6.70 -8.61
CA ARG A 14 -21.17 -5.71 -8.79
C ARG A 14 -20.84 -4.37 -8.15
N MET A 15 -20.27 -4.37 -6.94
CA MET A 15 -19.83 -3.15 -6.27
C MET A 15 -18.69 -2.44 -7.05
N LEU A 16 -17.73 -3.20 -7.54
CA LEU A 16 -16.65 -2.66 -8.36
C LEU A 16 -17.19 -2.08 -9.68
N ASP A 17 -18.10 -2.78 -10.37
CA ASP A 17 -18.72 -2.29 -11.59
C ASP A 17 -19.49 -0.99 -11.37
N PHE A 18 -20.29 -0.92 -10.30
CA PHE A 18 -20.99 0.30 -9.91
C PHE A 18 -19.99 1.45 -9.67
N THR A 19 -18.95 1.20 -8.88
CA THR A 19 -17.94 2.22 -8.55
C THR A 19 -17.22 2.71 -9.81
N LEU A 20 -16.77 1.80 -10.68
CA LEU A 20 -16.11 2.16 -11.93
C LEU A 20 -17.04 2.96 -12.87
N ALA A 21 -18.33 2.62 -12.92
CA ALA A 21 -19.31 3.39 -13.67
C ALA A 21 -19.46 4.81 -13.10
N GLN A 22 -19.46 4.99 -11.77
CA GLN A 22 -19.50 6.31 -11.14
C GLN A 22 -18.26 7.15 -11.48
N PHE A 23 -17.06 6.55 -11.44
CA PHE A 23 -15.84 7.25 -11.86
C PHE A 23 -15.93 7.71 -13.32
N LYS A 24 -16.34 6.82 -14.21
CA LYS A 24 -16.49 7.12 -15.63
C LYS A 24 -17.51 8.22 -15.88
N SER A 25 -18.69 8.13 -15.26
CA SER A 25 -19.79 9.12 -15.47
C SER A 25 -19.43 10.52 -14.98
N ARG A 26 -18.50 10.63 -14.04
CA ARG A 26 -18.00 11.89 -13.47
C ARG A 26 -16.71 12.39 -14.12
N GLY A 27 -16.21 11.73 -15.16
CA GLY A 27 -15.00 12.15 -15.89
C GLY A 27 -13.68 11.87 -15.18
N PHE A 28 -13.65 11.07 -14.08
CA PHE A 28 -12.43 10.77 -13.34
C PHE A 28 -11.53 9.70 -13.99
N GLY A 29 -11.95 9.12 -15.11
CA GLY A 29 -11.24 8.03 -15.76
C GLY A 29 -11.39 6.71 -15.01
N VAL A 30 -10.54 5.73 -15.33
CA VAL A 30 -10.56 4.39 -14.70
C VAL A 30 -9.45 4.28 -13.67
N PRO A 31 -9.77 4.12 -12.37
CA PRO A 31 -8.75 3.97 -11.34
C PRO A 31 -7.94 2.68 -11.57
N LYS A 32 -6.63 2.75 -11.31
CA LYS A 32 -5.69 1.63 -11.47
C LYS A 32 -5.19 1.07 -10.16
N THR A 33 -5.42 1.79 -9.07
CA THR A 33 -5.03 1.40 -7.72
C THR A 33 -6.25 1.18 -6.86
N PHE A 34 -6.22 0.12 -6.07
CA PHE A 34 -7.25 -0.22 -5.11
C PHE A 34 -6.68 -0.19 -3.69
N CYS A 35 -7.40 0.41 -2.76
CA CYS A 35 -7.12 0.31 -1.34
C CYS A 35 -8.41 -0.11 -0.63
N ALA A 36 -8.36 -1.23 0.05
CA ALA A 36 -9.52 -1.74 0.78
C ALA A 36 -9.79 -0.89 2.04
N GLY A 37 -11.05 -0.61 2.33
CA GLY A 37 -11.45 -0.01 3.59
C GLY A 37 -10.97 -0.86 4.77
N PHE A 38 -10.50 -0.20 5.84
CA PHE A 38 -9.84 -0.84 6.97
C PHE A 38 -8.70 -1.78 6.58
N TYR A 39 -8.11 -1.60 5.39
CA TYR A 39 -7.06 -2.46 4.85
C TYR A 39 -7.43 -3.95 4.79
N THR A 40 -8.74 -4.26 4.91
CA THR A 40 -9.25 -5.64 4.91
C THR A 40 -9.24 -6.18 3.49
N THR A 41 -8.59 -7.32 3.29
CA THR A 41 -8.51 -7.93 1.97
C THR A 41 -8.59 -9.46 2.05
N SER A 42 -8.81 -10.07 0.90
CA SER A 42 -8.77 -11.52 0.71
C SER A 42 -8.18 -11.84 -0.65
N LEU A 43 -7.74 -13.07 -0.83
CA LEU A 43 -7.23 -13.52 -2.13
C LEU A 43 -8.32 -13.42 -3.21
N GLU A 44 -9.58 -13.66 -2.85
CA GLU A 44 -10.71 -13.50 -3.76
C GLU A 44 -10.88 -12.05 -4.21
N LEU A 45 -10.86 -11.09 -3.28
CA LEU A 45 -10.93 -9.66 -3.60
C LEU A 45 -9.78 -9.25 -4.51
N GLN A 46 -8.55 -9.68 -4.24
CA GLN A 46 -7.39 -9.37 -5.07
C GLN A 46 -7.54 -9.90 -6.51
N ASN A 47 -8.08 -11.10 -6.67
CA ASN A 47 -8.40 -11.64 -8.01
C ASN A 47 -9.48 -10.80 -8.72
N LYS A 48 -10.54 -10.37 -8.00
CA LYS A 48 -11.64 -9.59 -8.58
C LYS A 48 -11.19 -8.19 -9.02
N ILE A 49 -10.37 -7.50 -8.22
CA ILE A 49 -9.85 -6.19 -8.63
C ILE A 49 -8.92 -6.30 -9.85
N ALA A 50 -8.09 -7.34 -9.93
CA ALA A 50 -7.26 -7.60 -11.10
C ALA A 50 -8.10 -7.79 -12.37
N LEU A 51 -9.18 -8.57 -12.30
CA LEU A 51 -10.13 -8.77 -13.41
C LEU A 51 -10.81 -7.47 -13.84
N LYS A 52 -11.05 -6.52 -12.92
CA LYS A 52 -11.67 -5.22 -13.21
C LYS A 52 -10.68 -4.15 -13.68
N GLY A 53 -9.43 -4.53 -13.92
CA GLY A 53 -8.42 -3.66 -14.52
C GLY A 53 -7.62 -2.82 -13.52
N PHE A 54 -7.75 -3.08 -12.22
CA PHE A 54 -6.80 -2.56 -11.25
C PHE A 54 -5.46 -3.28 -11.42
N THR A 55 -4.39 -2.54 -11.28
CA THR A 55 -3.03 -3.04 -11.54
C THR A 55 -2.17 -3.07 -10.29
N SER A 56 -2.63 -2.40 -9.24
CA SER A 56 -1.99 -2.37 -7.93
C SER A 56 -3.02 -2.35 -6.80
N SER A 57 -2.63 -2.93 -5.69
CA SER A 57 -3.29 -2.84 -4.40
C SER A 57 -2.40 -2.08 -3.42
N ALA A 58 -2.98 -1.38 -2.46
CA ALA A 58 -2.29 -0.68 -1.40
C ALA A 58 -2.98 -0.97 -0.05
N ALA A 59 -3.24 -2.25 0.21
CA ALA A 59 -3.98 -2.70 1.38
C ALA A 59 -3.12 -3.40 2.43
N ALA A 60 -1.88 -3.83 2.08
CA ALA A 60 -1.02 -4.53 3.02
C ALA A 60 -0.59 -3.63 4.17
N PHE A 61 -1.00 -3.98 5.37
CA PHE A 61 -0.81 -3.17 6.57
C PHE A 61 -0.01 -3.93 7.63
N PRO A 62 1.11 -3.37 8.14
CA PRO A 62 1.97 -4.05 9.12
C PRO A 62 1.24 -4.28 10.45
N PRO A 63 1.08 -5.54 10.89
CA PRO A 63 0.45 -5.87 12.17
C PRO A 63 1.33 -5.63 13.40
N GLY A 64 2.63 -5.56 13.23
CA GLY A 64 3.58 -5.45 14.33
C GLY A 64 3.47 -4.17 15.14
N LYS A 65 3.95 -4.24 16.39
CA LYS A 65 4.05 -3.11 17.32
C LYS A 65 5.40 -2.40 17.24
N GLU A 66 6.14 -2.59 16.18
CA GLU A 66 7.48 -1.99 15.99
C GLU A 66 7.43 -0.47 16.08
N VAL A 67 6.32 0.11 15.62
CA VAL A 67 5.97 1.52 15.75
C VAL A 67 4.46 1.66 15.94
N GLY A 68 4.01 2.73 16.60
CA GLY A 68 2.59 3.01 16.78
C GLY A 68 1.95 2.18 17.89
N SER A 69 2.04 2.67 19.11
CA SER A 69 1.56 2.00 20.33
C SER A 69 0.04 1.83 20.43
N GLN A 70 -0.74 2.56 19.65
CA GLN A 70 -2.22 2.58 19.73
C GLN A 70 -2.86 1.45 18.93
N TYR A 71 -2.09 0.56 18.37
CA TYR A 71 -2.57 -0.45 17.47
C TYR A 71 -3.22 -1.64 18.21
N SER A 72 -4.41 -2.07 17.75
CA SER A 72 -5.11 -3.26 18.26
C SER A 72 -4.76 -4.51 17.43
N PRO A 73 -4.12 -5.54 18.04
CA PRO A 73 -3.82 -6.78 17.32
C PRO A 73 -5.05 -7.48 16.72
N SER A 74 -6.21 -7.39 17.38
CA SER A 74 -7.46 -8.00 16.90
C SER A 74 -7.92 -7.45 15.55
N TRP A 75 -7.55 -6.23 15.22
CA TRP A 75 -7.92 -5.61 13.96
C TRP A 75 -7.15 -6.20 12.76
N HIS A 76 -5.89 -6.60 12.95
CA HIS A 76 -5.08 -7.24 11.90
C HIS A 76 -5.53 -8.63 11.55
N GLU A 77 -5.87 -9.42 12.54
CA GLU A 77 -6.42 -10.75 12.31
C GLU A 77 -7.65 -10.69 11.42
N LEU A 78 -8.45 -9.61 11.57
CA LEU A 78 -9.61 -9.34 10.72
C LEU A 78 -9.20 -8.90 9.30
N ALA A 79 -8.10 -8.15 9.15
CA ALA A 79 -7.63 -7.66 7.87
C ALA A 79 -6.94 -8.72 7.01
N GLY A 80 -6.53 -9.85 7.60
CA GLY A 80 -5.88 -10.96 6.88
C GLY A 80 -4.35 -10.84 6.77
N TRP A 81 -3.74 -9.83 7.40
CA TRP A 81 -2.30 -9.64 7.41
C TRP A 81 -1.63 -10.33 8.60
N ASP A 82 -0.42 -10.83 8.41
CA ASP A 82 0.40 -11.44 9.44
C ASP A 82 1.75 -10.74 9.61
N THR A 83 2.61 -11.27 10.45
CA THR A 83 3.92 -10.71 10.76
C THR A 83 4.92 -10.72 9.60
N SER A 84 4.58 -11.30 8.45
CA SER A 84 5.39 -11.19 7.23
C SER A 84 5.27 -9.81 6.57
N VAL A 85 4.19 -9.07 6.89
CA VAL A 85 4.03 -7.66 6.50
C VAL A 85 4.56 -6.79 7.63
N THR A 86 5.60 -6.03 7.39
CA THR A 86 6.30 -5.20 8.38
C THR A 86 6.46 -3.76 7.88
N ILE A 87 6.90 -2.87 8.76
CA ILE A 87 7.32 -1.51 8.36
C ILE A 87 8.49 -1.51 7.35
N ARG A 88 9.15 -2.65 7.15
CA ARG A 88 10.25 -2.84 6.19
C ARG A 88 9.81 -3.53 4.91
N SER A 89 8.53 -3.85 4.78
CA SER A 89 8.02 -4.48 3.57
C SER A 89 8.16 -3.55 2.37
N VAL A 90 8.67 -4.12 1.28
CA VAL A 90 8.79 -3.47 -0.03
C VAL A 90 7.63 -3.92 -0.92
N PRO A 91 7.30 -3.23 -2.01
CA PRO A 91 6.32 -3.70 -2.97
C PRO A 91 6.61 -5.13 -3.45
N TYR A 92 5.55 -5.93 -3.63
CA TYR A 92 5.66 -7.34 -4.03
C TYR A 92 4.53 -7.77 -4.97
N ARG A 93 4.72 -8.89 -5.65
CA ARG A 93 3.73 -9.51 -6.52
C ARG A 93 2.80 -10.40 -5.71
N ILE A 94 1.49 -10.25 -5.89
CA ILE A 94 0.51 -11.08 -5.19
C ILE A 94 0.41 -12.44 -5.85
N SER A 95 0.64 -13.50 -5.07
CA SER A 95 0.50 -14.89 -5.51
C SER A 95 -0.97 -15.28 -5.70
N LYS A 96 -1.24 -16.30 -6.52
CA LYS A 96 -2.58 -16.92 -6.62
C LYS A 96 -2.97 -17.74 -5.38
N THR A 97 -2.03 -17.98 -4.46
CA THR A 97 -2.25 -18.81 -3.28
C THR A 97 -2.27 -18.02 -1.96
N THR A 98 -1.69 -16.81 -1.94
CA THR A 98 -1.66 -15.97 -0.75
C THR A 98 -1.52 -14.49 -1.11
N ILE A 99 -2.10 -13.63 -0.26
CA ILE A 99 -1.95 -12.16 -0.34
C ILE A 99 -0.65 -11.69 0.30
N LEU A 100 0.08 -12.55 0.99
CA LEU A 100 1.26 -12.21 1.78
C LEU A 100 2.53 -12.12 0.91
N PRO A 101 3.56 -11.38 1.34
CA PRO A 101 4.81 -11.22 0.58
C PRO A 101 5.61 -12.52 0.41
N THR A 102 5.29 -13.56 1.18
CA THR A 102 5.89 -14.90 1.09
C THR A 102 5.37 -15.72 -0.10
N GLY A 103 4.38 -15.22 -0.84
CA GLY A 103 3.79 -15.91 -1.97
C GLY A 103 4.78 -16.11 -3.13
N THR A 104 4.67 -17.27 -3.79
CA THR A 104 5.46 -17.66 -4.96
C THR A 104 4.60 -17.76 -6.20
N LEU A 105 5.19 -18.15 -7.34
CA LEU A 105 4.47 -18.42 -8.58
C LEU A 105 3.36 -19.48 -8.39
N PRO A 106 2.25 -19.39 -9.11
CA PRO A 106 1.93 -18.33 -10.07
C PRO A 106 1.37 -17.07 -9.41
N PHE A 107 1.62 -15.92 -10.02
CA PHE A 107 1.07 -14.62 -9.55
C PHE A 107 -0.27 -14.31 -10.20
N ILE A 108 -1.10 -13.49 -9.51
CA ILE A 108 -2.33 -12.93 -10.08
C ILE A 108 -1.94 -11.99 -11.23
N GLN A 109 -2.49 -12.25 -12.41
CA GLN A 109 -2.24 -11.43 -13.60
C GLN A 109 -3.33 -10.34 -13.71
N THR A 110 -2.91 -9.16 -14.08
CA THR A 110 -3.81 -8.04 -14.40
C THR A 110 -4.09 -8.00 -15.92
N VAL A 111 -5.02 -7.17 -16.32
CA VAL A 111 -5.45 -7.06 -17.74
C VAL A 111 -4.33 -6.59 -18.69
N ASP A 112 -3.25 -6.00 -18.18
CA ASP A 112 -2.08 -5.61 -18.96
C ASP A 112 -1.02 -6.71 -19.06
N GLY A 113 -1.33 -7.93 -18.60
CA GLY A 113 -0.44 -9.08 -18.65
C GLY A 113 0.69 -9.09 -17.63
N ASN A 114 0.75 -8.07 -16.75
CA ASN A 114 1.73 -8.01 -15.66
C ASN A 114 1.12 -8.51 -14.35
N PRO A 115 1.95 -8.89 -13.36
CA PRO A 115 1.44 -9.24 -12.03
C PRO A 115 0.72 -8.09 -11.32
N LEU A 116 -0.32 -8.42 -10.56
CA LEU A 116 -0.89 -7.51 -9.57
C LEU A 116 0.14 -7.21 -8.47
N VAL A 117 0.42 -5.94 -8.24
CA VAL A 117 1.44 -5.49 -7.28
C VAL A 117 0.76 -4.97 -6.02
N GLU A 118 1.18 -5.48 -4.87
CA GLU A 118 0.88 -4.90 -3.57
C GLU A 118 1.94 -3.87 -3.19
N ILE A 119 1.50 -2.69 -2.79
CA ILE A 119 2.37 -1.62 -2.27
C ILE A 119 1.97 -1.41 -0.81
N PRO A 120 2.78 -1.93 0.14
CA PRO A 120 2.42 -1.93 1.55
C PRO A 120 2.25 -0.53 2.13
N GLN A 121 1.27 -0.37 3.02
CA GLN A 121 1.10 0.78 3.90
C GLN A 121 2.11 0.75 5.04
N ASN A 122 3.38 0.63 4.69
CA ASN A 122 4.47 0.35 5.62
C ASN A 122 4.73 1.48 6.62
N CYS A 123 4.31 2.71 6.31
CA CYS A 123 4.35 3.84 7.26
C CYS A 123 3.09 3.96 8.13
N LYS A 124 2.19 2.97 8.06
CA LYS A 124 0.90 2.96 8.77
C LYS A 124 0.05 4.20 8.43
N ILE A 125 -0.68 4.74 9.39
CA ILE A 125 -1.58 5.87 9.19
C ILE A 125 -1.33 6.94 10.26
N ASP A 126 -1.60 8.19 9.94
CA ASP A 126 -1.27 9.40 10.69
C ASP A 126 -1.55 9.34 12.21
N TRP A 127 -2.68 8.80 12.64
CA TRP A 127 -3.04 8.73 14.07
C TRP A 127 -2.36 7.60 14.84
N MET A 128 -1.75 6.64 14.14
CA MET A 128 -1.12 5.46 14.74
C MET A 128 0.37 5.66 15.06
N VAL A 129 1.03 6.60 14.40
CA VAL A 129 2.49 6.78 14.45
C VAL A 129 2.85 8.22 14.77
N THR A 130 4.02 8.44 15.35
CA THR A 130 4.61 9.78 15.53
C THR A 130 5.34 10.23 14.27
N ALA A 131 5.74 11.50 14.20
CA ALA A 131 6.60 11.98 13.12
C ALA A 131 7.96 11.26 13.14
N GLU A 132 8.51 11.03 14.31
CA GLU A 132 9.78 10.30 14.51
C GLU A 132 9.68 8.86 14.02
N ASP A 133 8.56 8.17 14.29
CA ASP A 133 8.30 6.82 13.74
C ASP A 133 8.31 6.84 12.21
N MET A 134 7.62 7.80 11.60
CA MET A 134 7.56 7.94 10.14
C MET A 134 8.95 8.21 9.56
N LYS A 135 9.71 9.15 10.13
CA LYS A 135 11.11 9.46 9.74
C LYS A 135 12.03 8.26 9.89
N MET A 136 11.87 7.48 10.97
CA MET A 136 12.61 6.25 11.18
C MET A 136 12.31 5.21 10.08
N ILE A 137 11.05 5.02 9.72
CA ILE A 137 10.64 4.11 8.64
C ILE A 137 11.24 4.56 7.31
N ILE A 138 11.13 5.85 6.98
CA ILE A 138 11.73 6.43 5.77
C ILE A 138 13.24 6.14 5.73
N ASN A 139 13.94 6.35 6.85
CA ASN A 139 15.37 6.08 6.95
C ASN A 139 15.71 4.59 6.73
N HIS A 140 14.91 3.66 7.24
CA HIS A 140 15.10 2.24 6.95
C HIS A 140 15.06 1.97 5.44
N HIS A 141 14.10 2.56 4.74
CA HIS A 141 13.97 2.40 3.30
C HIS A 141 15.09 3.09 2.51
N VAL A 142 15.57 4.24 2.97
CA VAL A 142 16.77 4.90 2.42
C VAL A 142 17.99 3.97 2.56
N GLN A 143 18.17 3.29 3.70
CA GLN A 143 19.26 2.31 3.87
C GLN A 143 19.11 1.08 2.95
N PHE A 144 17.88 0.63 2.67
CA PHE A 144 17.66 -0.42 1.67
C PHE A 144 18.06 0.04 0.27
N ALA A 145 17.68 1.26 -0.11
CA ALA A 145 18.04 1.83 -1.40
C ALA A 145 19.55 2.01 -1.55
N LYS A 146 20.29 2.41 -0.50
CA LYS A 146 21.77 2.46 -0.50
C LYS A 146 22.42 1.10 -0.76
N LYS A 147 21.73 0.01 -0.44
CA LYS A 147 22.16 -1.37 -0.75
C LYS A 147 21.67 -1.86 -2.11
N GLY A 148 21.21 -0.97 -2.98
CA GLY A 148 20.74 -1.30 -4.33
C GLY A 148 19.34 -1.93 -4.38
N ARG A 149 18.57 -1.89 -3.30
CA ARG A 149 17.20 -2.44 -3.26
C ARG A 149 16.19 -1.37 -3.66
N SER A 150 15.37 -1.66 -4.65
CA SER A 150 14.19 -0.83 -4.95
C SER A 150 13.19 -0.89 -3.79
N THR A 151 12.69 0.26 -3.38
CA THR A 151 11.79 0.36 -2.23
C THR A 151 10.82 1.53 -2.38
N ALA A 152 9.74 1.51 -1.61
CA ALA A 152 8.79 2.61 -1.49
C ALA A 152 8.26 2.71 -0.05
N VAL A 153 7.95 3.92 0.39
CA VAL A 153 7.24 4.20 1.64
C VAL A 153 5.90 4.79 1.29
N CYS A 154 4.84 4.22 1.84
CA CYS A 154 3.49 4.74 1.69
C CYS A 154 3.11 5.56 2.91
N LEU A 155 3.00 6.88 2.74
CA LEU A 155 2.50 7.79 3.75
C LEU A 155 0.98 7.90 3.60
N ALA A 156 0.24 7.69 4.68
CA ALA A 156 -1.22 7.77 4.68
C ALA A 156 -1.70 8.78 5.72
N ILE A 157 -2.58 9.69 5.30
CA ILE A 157 -3.31 10.61 6.14
C ILE A 157 -4.80 10.31 6.05
N HIS A 158 -5.48 10.32 7.19
CA HIS A 158 -6.92 10.13 7.23
C HIS A 158 -7.62 11.47 7.10
N GLU A 159 -8.52 11.62 6.12
CA GLU A 159 -9.20 12.89 5.84
C GLU A 159 -9.92 13.48 7.06
N GLY A 160 -10.62 12.63 7.83
CA GLY A 160 -11.36 13.04 9.02
C GLY A 160 -10.47 13.48 10.20
N SER A 161 -9.16 13.31 10.11
CA SER A 161 -8.19 13.71 11.13
C SER A 161 -7.08 14.62 10.60
N ALA A 162 -7.19 15.05 9.34
CA ALA A 162 -6.18 15.84 8.66
C ALA A 162 -5.81 17.11 9.45
N ASP A 163 -6.79 17.88 9.91
CA ASP A 163 -6.57 19.09 10.69
C ASP A 163 -5.78 18.81 11.97
N ARG A 164 -6.11 17.72 12.65
CA ARG A 164 -5.47 17.35 13.92
C ARG A 164 -4.02 16.94 13.75
N TYR A 165 -3.69 16.29 12.64
CA TYR A 165 -2.36 15.71 12.41
C TYR A 165 -1.55 16.45 11.34
N PHE A 166 -2.08 17.57 10.84
CA PHE A 166 -1.44 18.35 9.78
C PHE A 166 0.01 18.73 10.12
N THR A 167 0.24 19.33 11.29
CA THR A 167 1.59 19.77 11.71
C THR A 167 2.58 18.59 11.72
N LYS A 168 2.16 17.45 12.30
CA LYS A 168 2.97 16.24 12.33
C LYS A 168 3.29 15.73 10.92
N PHE A 169 2.29 15.73 10.04
CA PHE A 169 2.47 15.24 8.69
C PHE A 169 3.35 16.18 7.86
N ASN A 170 3.17 17.50 8.05
CA ASN A 170 4.01 18.52 7.41
C ASN A 170 5.48 18.38 7.81
N ASP A 171 5.78 18.16 9.08
CA ASP A 171 7.14 17.90 9.57
C ASP A 171 7.81 16.70 8.88
N VAL A 172 7.03 15.66 8.58
CA VAL A 172 7.52 14.50 7.82
C VAL A 172 7.73 14.85 6.34
N LEU A 173 6.84 15.64 5.74
CA LEU A 173 7.01 16.08 4.35
C LEU A 173 8.23 16.98 4.18
N GLU A 174 8.46 17.94 5.07
CA GLU A 174 9.68 18.76 5.09
C GLU A 174 10.94 17.89 5.16
N TYR A 175 10.93 16.87 6.01
CA TYR A 175 12.02 15.91 6.08
C TYR A 175 12.24 15.13 4.75
N VAL A 176 11.16 14.76 4.07
CA VAL A 176 11.24 14.08 2.76
C VAL A 176 11.75 15.05 1.69
N ASP A 177 11.36 16.31 1.74
CA ASP A 177 11.84 17.36 0.84
C ASP A 177 13.36 17.57 0.99
N ASP A 178 13.87 17.67 2.21
CA ASP A 178 15.32 17.73 2.49
C ASP A 178 16.07 16.54 1.89
N LEU A 179 15.52 15.33 2.02
CA LEU A 179 16.12 14.13 1.41
C LEU A 179 16.07 14.17 -0.12
N SER A 180 15.00 14.71 -0.69
CA SER A 180 14.77 14.82 -2.13
C SER A 180 15.70 15.85 -2.78
N GLU A 181 15.93 16.99 -2.11
CA GLU A 181 16.75 18.10 -2.59
C GLU A 181 18.26 17.86 -2.42
N ASN A 182 18.67 16.91 -1.60
CA ASN A 182 20.06 16.60 -1.37
C ASN A 182 20.74 16.03 -2.63
N ARG A 183 21.36 16.92 -3.43
CA ARG A 183 22.03 16.56 -4.69
C ARG A 183 23.23 15.65 -4.51
N ASN A 184 23.83 15.63 -3.32
CA ASN A 184 25.00 14.80 -2.99
C ASN A 184 24.60 13.45 -2.37
N ALA A 185 23.31 13.19 -2.20
CA ALA A 185 22.85 11.93 -1.64
C ALA A 185 23.15 10.75 -2.56
N GLN A 186 23.66 9.68 -1.98
CA GLN A 186 23.89 8.41 -2.68
C GLN A 186 22.58 7.81 -3.25
N VAL A 187 21.44 8.15 -2.68
CA VAL A 187 20.12 7.67 -3.05
C VAL A 187 19.22 8.87 -3.34
N LYS A 188 18.49 8.80 -4.43
CA LYS A 188 17.47 9.81 -4.76
C LYS A 188 16.13 9.41 -4.16
N VAL A 189 15.60 10.25 -3.30
CA VAL A 189 14.23 10.20 -2.79
C VAL A 189 13.33 11.03 -3.70
N ARG A 190 12.12 10.59 -3.95
CA ARG A 190 11.12 11.36 -4.71
C ARG A 190 9.70 10.97 -4.33
N TYR A 191 8.78 11.90 -4.44
CA TYR A 191 7.37 11.60 -4.42
C TYR A 191 6.94 10.83 -5.66
N ALA A 192 6.02 9.88 -5.47
CA ALA A 192 5.49 9.08 -6.55
C ALA A 192 4.05 8.65 -6.24
N THR A 193 3.22 8.56 -7.26
CA THR A 193 1.93 7.89 -7.13
C THR A 193 2.13 6.38 -7.05
N VAL A 194 1.14 5.66 -6.52
CA VAL A 194 1.16 4.19 -6.46
C VAL A 194 1.38 3.57 -7.85
N SER A 195 0.78 4.15 -8.89
CA SER A 195 0.98 3.69 -10.28
C SER A 195 2.41 3.89 -10.78
N GLN A 196 3.07 4.99 -10.42
CA GLN A 196 4.48 5.22 -10.75
C GLN A 196 5.42 4.26 -10.03
N VAL A 197 5.14 3.99 -8.73
CA VAL A 197 5.86 2.97 -7.96
C VAL A 197 5.74 1.61 -8.64
N ARG A 198 4.50 1.19 -8.99
CA ARG A 198 4.27 -0.07 -9.70
C ARG A 198 5.07 -0.15 -11.01
N ALA A 199 5.04 0.89 -11.83
CA ALA A 199 5.75 0.88 -13.10
C ALA A 199 7.24 0.61 -12.90
N LYS A 200 7.87 1.27 -11.93
CA LYS A 200 9.29 1.06 -11.60
C LYS A 200 9.58 -0.36 -11.11
N PHE A 201 8.72 -0.92 -10.27
CA PHE A 201 8.91 -2.29 -9.78
C PHE A 201 8.81 -3.33 -10.89
N ILE A 202 7.89 -3.16 -11.84
CA ILE A 202 7.78 -4.07 -12.98
C ILE A 202 9.00 -4.01 -13.89
N GLU A 203 9.57 -2.82 -14.13
CA GLU A 203 10.80 -2.67 -14.90
C GLU A 203 11.97 -3.46 -14.28
N HIS A 204 12.07 -3.48 -12.95
CA HIS A 204 13.14 -4.19 -12.24
C HIS A 204 12.95 -5.71 -12.12
N TRP A 205 11.73 -6.21 -12.38
CA TRP A 205 11.45 -7.64 -12.33
C TRP A 205 11.59 -8.36 -13.68
N LYS A 206 11.94 -7.62 -14.72
CA LYS A 206 12.29 -8.18 -16.04
C LYS A 206 13.73 -8.60 -16.06
#